data_f03916a011ac3220083f755dbba48e9c
#
_entry.id   f03916a011ac3220083f755dbba48e9c
#
_cell.length_a   1.000
_cell.length_b   1.000
_cell.length_c   1.000
_cell.angle_alpha   90.00
_cell.angle_beta   90.00
_cell.angle_gamma   90.00
#
_symmetry.space_group_name_H-M   'P 1'
#
loop_
_entity.id
_entity.type
_entity.pdbx_description
1 polymer ?
#
loop_
_entity_poly.entity_id
_entity_poly.type
_entity_poly.pdbx_seq_one_letter_code
_entity_poly.pdbx_strand_id
1 'polypeptide(L)'
;MAAKNIAMSEELKAEVARLKDEIANFESGELDAASLLEALLVSLPNLPAADVPDGMDEHGNVETFRWGTPRAFDFPAQEHDIIAARLGYDPEAAARVAGARFAVLKGPLARLQRALGQFMIDTHTAKHGFAETYAPLLVKESAAFGTGQLPKFEDDVFKTTDGRYLIPTAEMSLTNFVAGEIIDAAALPIRMTALTPCFRSEAGSAGRDTRGLIRQHQFEKCELVTICTPEQAEAEHAHMLASAEAILQALGLPYRRMLLCAGDMGFSARKTFDLEVWLPGQNAYREISSVSD
;
A
#
# COMPACT_ATOMS: atom_id res chain seq x y z
N MET A 1 11.69 75.60 -1.29
CA MET A 1 10.72 74.53 -0.85
C MET A 1 10.55 73.42 -1.91
N ALA A 2 10.39 73.75 -3.18
CA ALA A 2 10.17 72.65 -4.22
C ALA A 2 11.33 71.65 -4.34
N ALA A 3 12.59 72.10 -4.35
CA ALA A 3 13.76 71.24 -4.45
C ALA A 3 13.90 70.26 -3.25
N LYS A 4 13.52 70.69 -2.05
CA LYS A 4 13.53 69.88 -0.84
C LYS A 4 12.44 68.82 -0.85
N ASN A 5 11.27 69.15 -1.43
CA ASN A 5 10.18 68.17 -1.61
C ASN A 5 10.48 67.10 -2.70
N ILE A 6 11.23 67.54 -3.75
CA ILE A 6 11.66 66.57 -4.82
C ILE A 6 12.71 65.63 -4.26
N ALA A 7 13.71 66.09 -3.51
CA ALA A 7 14.72 65.22 -2.89
C ALA A 7 14.11 64.24 -1.91
N MET A 8 13.20 64.71 -1.05
CA MET A 8 12.47 63.76 -0.13
C MET A 8 11.57 62.76 -0.85
N SER A 9 11.03 63.13 -2.03
CA SER A 9 10.26 62.17 -2.87
C SER A 9 11.15 61.12 -3.51
N GLU A 10 12.37 61.43 -3.89
CA GLU A 10 13.32 60.47 -4.44
C GLU A 10 13.88 59.53 -3.35
N GLU A 11 14.18 60.05 -2.15
CA GLU A 11 14.56 59.19 -1.01
C GLU A 11 13.47 58.21 -0.61
N LEU A 12 12.20 58.67 -0.60
CA LEU A 12 11.06 57.77 -0.34
C LEU A 12 10.88 56.70 -1.42
N LYS A 13 11.09 57.02 -2.69
CA LYS A 13 11.05 56.06 -3.79
C LYS A 13 12.16 55.04 -3.67
N ALA A 14 13.37 55.44 -3.34
CA ALA A 14 14.50 54.57 -3.13
C ALA A 14 14.26 53.62 -1.94
N GLU A 15 13.70 54.13 -0.84
CA GLU A 15 13.36 53.34 0.33
C GLU A 15 12.24 52.32 0.01
N VAL A 16 11.20 52.71 -0.72
CA VAL A 16 10.14 51.80 -1.17
C VAL A 16 10.70 50.71 -2.08
N ALA A 17 11.63 51.03 -2.99
CA ALA A 17 12.29 50.03 -3.83
C ALA A 17 13.11 49.05 -2.99
N ARG A 18 13.92 49.56 -2.05
CA ARG A 18 14.70 48.72 -1.11
C ARG A 18 13.81 47.76 -0.31
N LEU A 19 12.72 48.27 0.25
CA LEU A 19 11.77 47.45 1.03
C LEU A 19 11.06 46.39 0.17
N LYS A 20 10.75 46.70 -1.09
CA LYS A 20 10.20 45.72 -2.02
C LYS A 20 11.19 44.58 -2.30
N ASP A 21 12.46 44.93 -2.51
CA ASP A 21 13.50 43.93 -2.73
C ASP A 21 13.73 43.08 -1.48
N GLU A 22 13.71 43.69 -0.30
CA GLU A 22 13.79 42.96 0.97
C GLU A 22 12.61 42.01 1.17
N ILE A 23 11.37 42.47 0.92
CA ILE A 23 10.18 41.64 0.99
C ILE A 23 10.31 40.46 0.02
N ALA A 24 10.66 40.71 -1.23
CA ALA A 24 10.82 39.63 -2.23
C ALA A 24 11.90 38.61 -1.81
N ASN A 25 13.01 39.07 -1.22
CA ASN A 25 14.04 38.17 -0.69
C ASN A 25 13.56 37.33 0.50
N PHE A 26 12.78 37.95 1.42
CA PHE A 26 12.20 37.21 2.55
C PHE A 26 11.14 36.20 2.09
N GLU A 27 10.25 36.58 1.15
CA GLU A 27 9.27 35.67 0.57
C GLU A 27 9.94 34.47 -0.13
N SER A 28 11.02 34.70 -0.89
CA SER A 28 11.81 33.63 -1.49
C SER A 28 12.44 32.73 -0.44
N GLY A 29 13.05 33.33 0.60
CA GLY A 29 13.65 32.58 1.70
C GLY A 29 12.62 31.75 2.50
N GLU A 30 11.40 32.24 2.67
CA GLU A 30 10.29 31.52 3.29
C GLU A 30 9.87 30.30 2.44
N LEU A 31 9.73 30.48 1.11
CA LEU A 31 9.40 29.41 0.19
C LEU A 31 10.47 28.31 0.19
N ASP A 32 11.74 28.70 0.17
CA ASP A 32 12.87 27.76 0.21
C ASP A 32 12.89 26.96 1.52
N ALA A 33 12.68 27.65 2.64
CA ALA A 33 12.62 27.01 3.96
C ALA A 33 11.41 26.07 4.09
N ALA A 34 10.24 26.48 3.59
CA ALA A 34 9.04 25.65 3.59
C ALA A 34 9.23 24.37 2.73
N SER A 35 9.82 24.53 1.54
CA SER A 35 10.12 23.39 0.65
C SER A 35 11.12 22.42 1.27
N LEU A 36 12.15 22.93 1.94
CA LEU A 36 13.12 22.09 2.67
C LEU A 36 12.47 21.36 3.84
N LEU A 37 11.63 22.04 4.61
CA LEU A 37 10.89 21.45 5.72
C LEU A 37 9.97 20.34 5.23
N GLU A 38 9.20 20.58 4.16
CA GLU A 38 8.33 19.57 3.56
C GLU A 38 9.12 18.35 3.09
N ALA A 39 10.23 18.56 2.38
CA ALA A 39 11.11 17.48 1.93
C ALA A 39 11.67 16.64 3.09
N LEU A 40 11.96 17.26 4.23
CA LEU A 40 12.38 16.54 5.43
C LEU A 40 11.21 15.76 6.06
N LEU A 41 10.04 16.39 6.21
CA LEU A 41 8.87 15.77 6.82
C LEU A 41 8.39 14.53 6.06
N VAL A 42 8.34 14.59 4.72
CA VAL A 42 7.94 13.43 3.90
C VAL A 42 8.97 12.29 3.91
N SER A 43 10.18 12.51 4.42
CA SER A 43 11.20 11.49 4.58
C SER A 43 11.14 10.76 5.92
N LEU A 44 10.34 11.25 6.88
CA LEU A 44 10.21 10.65 8.20
C LEU A 44 9.11 9.60 8.22
N PRO A 45 9.37 8.40 8.77
CA PRO A 45 8.30 7.41 8.96
C PRO A 45 7.28 7.89 9.98
N ASN A 46 6.07 7.31 9.94
CA ASN A 46 5.06 7.55 10.96
C ASN A 46 5.54 7.02 12.33
N LEU A 47 4.93 7.55 13.40
CA LEU A 47 5.24 7.13 14.77
C LEU A 47 4.51 5.82 15.10
N PRO A 48 5.23 4.77 15.53
CA PRO A 48 4.62 3.50 15.91
C PRO A 48 3.66 3.66 17.11
N ALA A 49 2.63 2.83 17.17
CA ALA A 49 1.80 2.69 18.36
C ALA A 49 2.61 2.14 19.54
N ALA A 50 2.19 2.44 20.76
CA ALA A 50 2.94 2.10 21.98
C ALA A 50 3.13 0.58 22.22
N ASP A 51 2.30 -0.25 21.60
CA ASP A 51 2.34 -1.72 21.69
C ASP A 51 3.07 -2.39 20.51
N VAL A 52 3.62 -1.61 19.58
CA VAL A 52 4.45 -2.11 18.49
C VAL A 52 5.82 -2.52 19.06
N PRO A 53 6.29 -3.75 18.79
CA PRO A 53 7.58 -4.19 19.28
C PRO A 53 8.74 -3.43 18.63
N ASP A 54 9.80 -3.23 19.41
CA ASP A 54 11.07 -2.75 18.87
C ASP A 54 11.71 -3.85 18.00
N GLY A 55 12.35 -3.46 16.91
CA GLY A 55 13.04 -4.35 15.98
C GLY A 55 13.52 -3.60 14.75
N MET A 56 14.48 -4.17 14.03
CA MET A 56 15.09 -3.57 12.84
C MET A 56 14.62 -4.21 11.54
N ASP A 57 14.10 -5.43 11.61
CA ASP A 57 13.69 -6.26 10.48
C ASP A 57 12.67 -7.32 10.92
N GLU A 58 12.29 -8.23 10.04
CA GLU A 58 11.30 -9.29 10.25
C GLU A 58 11.59 -10.19 11.45
N HIS A 59 12.82 -10.26 11.94
CA HIS A 59 13.16 -11.06 13.13
C HIS A 59 12.62 -10.44 14.43
N GLY A 60 12.29 -9.16 14.42
CA GLY A 60 11.62 -8.46 15.52
C GLY A 60 10.11 -8.66 15.57
N ASN A 61 9.51 -9.27 14.56
CA ASN A 61 8.07 -9.48 14.50
C ASN A 61 7.60 -10.51 15.52
N VAL A 62 6.40 -10.30 16.09
CA VAL A 62 5.85 -11.13 17.15
C VAL A 62 4.60 -11.87 16.67
N GLU A 63 4.61 -13.20 16.77
CA GLU A 63 3.41 -13.99 16.54
C GLU A 63 2.41 -13.76 17.67
N THR A 64 1.24 -13.20 17.33
CA THR A 64 0.19 -12.86 18.30
C THR A 64 -0.98 -13.83 18.27
N PHE A 65 -1.14 -14.59 17.19
CA PHE A 65 -2.24 -15.55 17.04
C PHE A 65 -1.90 -16.60 16.00
N ARG A 66 -2.49 -17.78 16.14
CA ARG A 66 -2.40 -18.87 15.16
C ARG A 66 -3.74 -19.58 15.07
N TRP A 67 -4.15 -19.89 13.83
CA TRP A 67 -5.37 -20.63 13.54
C TRP A 67 -5.11 -21.85 12.67
N GLY A 68 -5.84 -22.92 12.95
CA GLY A 68 -5.76 -24.17 12.22
C GLY A 68 -4.47 -24.96 12.49
N THR A 69 -4.46 -26.19 12.02
CA THR A 69 -3.28 -27.07 12.12
C THR A 69 -2.85 -27.47 10.71
N PRO A 70 -1.58 -27.25 10.34
CA PRO A 70 -1.05 -27.75 9.07
C PRO A 70 -1.33 -29.24 8.89
N ARG A 71 -1.86 -29.60 7.72
CA ARG A 71 -2.14 -31.00 7.42
C ARG A 71 -0.85 -31.78 7.33
N ALA A 72 -0.78 -32.91 8.03
CA ALA A 72 0.26 -33.90 7.82
C ALA A 72 -0.05 -34.73 6.56
N PHE A 73 0.94 -34.92 5.72
CA PHE A 73 0.87 -35.73 4.53
C PHE A 73 1.71 -37.00 4.73
N ASP A 74 1.27 -38.12 4.18
CA ASP A 74 2.00 -39.39 4.11
C ASP A 74 2.91 -39.47 2.87
N PHE A 75 3.03 -38.40 2.13
CA PHE A 75 3.88 -38.22 0.96
C PHE A 75 4.59 -36.83 1.02
N PRO A 76 5.71 -36.64 0.29
CA PRO A 76 6.36 -35.35 0.21
C PRO A 76 5.46 -34.31 -0.44
N ALA A 77 5.20 -33.22 0.27
CA ALA A 77 4.46 -32.09 -0.27
C ALA A 77 5.25 -31.42 -1.40
N GLN A 78 4.57 -31.07 -2.48
CA GLN A 78 5.16 -30.38 -3.62
C GLN A 78 4.95 -28.87 -3.50
N GLU A 79 5.86 -28.09 -4.07
CA GLU A 79 5.68 -26.64 -4.18
C GLU A 79 4.54 -26.29 -5.15
N HIS A 80 3.97 -25.11 -4.92
CA HIS A 80 2.76 -24.66 -5.63
C HIS A 80 2.97 -24.55 -7.15
N ASP A 81 4.15 -24.16 -7.64
CA ASP A 81 4.48 -24.05 -9.06
C ASP A 81 4.45 -25.42 -9.76
N ILE A 82 4.92 -26.47 -9.10
CA ILE A 82 4.88 -27.84 -9.61
C ILE A 82 3.44 -28.33 -9.73
N ILE A 83 2.63 -28.07 -8.71
CA ILE A 83 1.20 -28.43 -8.70
C ILE A 83 0.45 -27.62 -9.75
N ALA A 84 0.67 -26.32 -9.79
CA ALA A 84 0.00 -25.38 -10.67
C ALA A 84 0.28 -25.66 -12.16
N ALA A 85 1.48 -26.12 -12.51
CA ALA A 85 1.84 -26.48 -13.89
C ALA A 85 0.88 -27.55 -14.47
N ARG A 86 0.43 -28.51 -13.66
CA ARG A 86 -0.54 -29.54 -14.06
C ARG A 86 -1.98 -29.02 -14.21
N LEU A 87 -2.25 -27.85 -13.61
CA LEU A 87 -3.58 -27.23 -13.57
C LEU A 87 -3.71 -26.04 -14.53
N GLY A 88 -2.65 -25.69 -15.26
CA GLY A 88 -2.69 -24.64 -16.27
C GLY A 88 -1.84 -23.38 -15.98
N TYR A 89 -0.88 -23.46 -15.06
CA TYR A 89 0.16 -22.45 -14.92
C TYR A 89 1.19 -22.62 -16.05
N ASP A 90 1.44 -21.54 -16.82
CA ASP A 90 2.35 -21.54 -17.97
C ASP A 90 3.33 -20.36 -17.88
N PRO A 91 4.43 -20.52 -17.11
CA PRO A 91 5.44 -19.49 -16.95
C PRO A 91 6.21 -19.19 -18.25
N GLU A 92 6.33 -20.18 -19.16
CA GLU A 92 7.02 -19.97 -20.44
C GLU A 92 6.23 -19.05 -21.37
N ALA A 93 4.90 -19.22 -21.42
CA ALA A 93 4.04 -18.31 -22.18
C ALA A 93 4.10 -16.91 -21.60
N ALA A 94 4.09 -16.76 -20.28
CA ALA A 94 4.24 -15.47 -19.61
C ALA A 94 5.58 -14.80 -19.94
N ALA A 95 6.68 -15.57 -19.88
CA ALA A 95 8.02 -15.07 -20.20
C ALA A 95 8.14 -14.58 -21.64
N ARG A 96 7.50 -15.26 -22.62
CA ARG A 96 7.48 -14.84 -24.02
C ARG A 96 6.74 -13.52 -24.25
N VAL A 97 5.69 -13.26 -23.46
CA VAL A 97 4.81 -12.09 -23.64
C VAL A 97 5.29 -10.88 -22.85
N ALA A 98 5.71 -11.09 -21.59
CA ALA A 98 5.92 -10.02 -20.62
C ALA A 98 7.25 -10.13 -19.85
N GLY A 99 7.96 -11.25 -19.94
CA GLY A 99 9.17 -11.48 -19.18
C GLY A 99 8.97 -12.34 -17.94
N ALA A 100 9.99 -12.40 -17.08
CA ALA A 100 9.95 -13.10 -15.81
C ALA A 100 8.96 -12.46 -14.84
N ARG A 101 8.52 -13.21 -13.81
CA ARG A 101 7.59 -12.74 -12.76
C ARG A 101 6.22 -12.30 -13.26
N PHE A 102 5.82 -12.73 -14.45
CA PHE A 102 4.44 -12.71 -14.91
C PHE A 102 3.89 -14.12 -14.95
N ALA A 103 2.57 -14.25 -14.81
CA ALA A 103 1.90 -15.53 -14.84
C ALA A 103 0.89 -15.61 -15.96
N VAL A 104 0.86 -16.74 -16.65
CA VAL A 104 -0.26 -17.14 -17.49
C VAL A 104 -0.96 -18.30 -16.82
N LEU A 105 -2.24 -18.13 -16.51
CA LEU A 105 -3.10 -19.14 -15.95
C LEU A 105 -4.13 -19.58 -16.99
N LYS A 106 -4.32 -20.88 -17.15
CA LYS A 106 -5.25 -21.46 -18.13
C LYS A 106 -6.24 -22.42 -17.50
N GLY A 107 -7.38 -22.59 -18.12
CA GLY A 107 -8.36 -23.61 -17.76
C GLY A 107 -8.77 -23.60 -16.28
N PRO A 108 -8.59 -24.72 -15.55
CA PRO A 108 -9.02 -24.83 -14.15
C PRO A 108 -8.40 -23.79 -13.23
N LEU A 109 -7.12 -23.45 -13.42
CA LEU A 109 -6.42 -22.52 -12.55
C LEU A 109 -6.88 -21.08 -12.76
N ALA A 110 -7.13 -20.66 -14.01
CA ALA A 110 -7.73 -19.37 -14.30
C ALA A 110 -9.15 -19.24 -13.71
N ARG A 111 -9.92 -20.34 -13.75
CA ARG A 111 -11.24 -20.38 -13.12
C ARG A 111 -11.14 -20.29 -11.60
N LEU A 112 -10.16 -20.95 -10.99
CA LEU A 112 -9.93 -20.89 -9.54
C LEU A 112 -9.57 -19.48 -9.09
N GLN A 113 -8.65 -18.80 -9.78
CA GLN A 113 -8.29 -17.42 -9.47
C GLN A 113 -9.51 -16.50 -9.47
N ARG A 114 -10.31 -16.55 -10.54
CA ARG A 114 -11.55 -15.76 -10.64
C ARG A 114 -12.54 -16.11 -9.51
N ALA A 115 -12.68 -17.39 -9.19
CA ALA A 115 -13.60 -17.85 -8.14
C ALA A 115 -13.15 -17.36 -6.74
N LEU A 116 -11.85 -17.36 -6.47
CA LEU A 116 -11.30 -16.84 -5.21
C LEU A 116 -11.50 -15.33 -5.09
N GLY A 117 -11.18 -14.57 -6.13
CA GLY A 117 -11.42 -13.13 -6.13
C GLY A 117 -12.88 -12.79 -5.91
N GLN A 118 -13.81 -13.46 -6.63
CA GLN A 118 -15.25 -13.28 -6.47
C GLN A 118 -15.71 -13.65 -5.05
N PHE A 119 -15.22 -14.75 -4.51
CA PHE A 119 -15.54 -15.19 -3.15
C PHE A 119 -15.11 -14.16 -2.09
N MET A 120 -13.93 -13.56 -2.24
CA MET A 120 -13.43 -12.53 -1.32
C MET A 120 -14.32 -11.28 -1.36
N ILE A 121 -14.57 -10.72 -2.55
CA ILE A 121 -15.37 -9.50 -2.71
C ILE A 121 -16.82 -9.71 -2.22
N ASP A 122 -17.45 -10.82 -2.58
CA ASP A 122 -18.80 -11.16 -2.14
C ASP A 122 -18.88 -11.35 -0.61
N THR A 123 -17.83 -11.91 0.00
CA THR A 123 -17.77 -12.08 1.45
C THR A 123 -17.65 -10.74 2.17
N HIS A 124 -16.77 -9.86 1.70
CA HIS A 124 -16.57 -8.55 2.32
C HIS A 124 -17.79 -7.64 2.19
N THR A 125 -18.47 -7.69 1.05
CA THR A 125 -19.69 -6.90 0.83
C THR A 125 -20.89 -7.44 1.61
N ALA A 126 -21.09 -8.77 1.60
CA ALA A 126 -22.27 -9.37 2.21
C ALA A 126 -22.17 -9.53 3.73
N LYS A 127 -20.96 -9.71 4.28
CA LYS A 127 -20.79 -10.08 5.71
C LYS A 127 -20.02 -9.05 6.54
N HIS A 128 -19.12 -8.29 5.91
CA HIS A 128 -18.21 -7.40 6.64
C HIS A 128 -18.55 -5.92 6.48
N GLY A 129 -19.60 -5.58 5.72
CA GLY A 129 -20.12 -4.21 5.60
C GLY A 129 -19.25 -3.27 4.76
N PHE A 130 -18.40 -3.82 3.87
CA PHE A 130 -17.66 -3.01 2.91
C PHE A 130 -18.50 -2.76 1.65
N ALA A 131 -18.40 -1.56 1.09
CA ALA A 131 -18.97 -1.23 -0.20
C ALA A 131 -18.02 -1.62 -1.33
N GLU A 132 -18.48 -2.46 -2.27
CA GLU A 132 -17.70 -2.77 -3.47
C GLU A 132 -17.49 -1.50 -4.29
N THR A 133 -16.25 -1.27 -4.69
CA THR A 133 -15.84 -0.06 -5.39
C THR A 133 -15.03 -0.41 -6.63
N TYR A 134 -15.46 0.10 -7.78
CA TYR A 134 -14.69 0.00 -9.02
C TYR A 134 -13.78 1.22 -9.15
N ALA A 135 -12.48 1.03 -8.97
CA ALA A 135 -11.49 2.10 -8.89
C ALA A 135 -10.61 2.20 -10.14
N PRO A 136 -10.12 3.40 -10.51
CA PRO A 136 -9.10 3.55 -11.54
C PRO A 136 -7.82 2.81 -11.20
N LEU A 137 -7.20 2.16 -12.20
CA LEU A 137 -5.90 1.47 -12.07
C LEU A 137 -4.70 2.36 -12.41
N LEU A 138 -4.96 3.47 -13.10
CA LEU A 138 -3.99 4.50 -13.46
C LEU A 138 -4.31 5.76 -12.67
N VAL A 139 -3.37 6.19 -11.85
CA VAL A 139 -3.54 7.32 -10.93
C VAL A 139 -2.57 8.45 -11.23
N LYS A 140 -2.87 9.64 -10.72
CA LYS A 140 -1.98 10.80 -10.77
C LYS A 140 -0.84 10.64 -9.75
N GLU A 141 0.24 11.38 -9.96
CA GLU A 141 1.36 11.48 -9.02
C GLU A 141 0.90 11.88 -7.60
N SER A 142 -0.04 12.82 -7.51
CA SER A 142 -0.60 13.25 -6.21
C SER A 142 -1.28 12.11 -5.42
N ALA A 143 -1.88 11.13 -6.11
CA ALA A 143 -2.46 9.98 -5.44
C ALA A 143 -1.38 9.00 -4.94
N ALA A 144 -0.31 8.81 -5.71
CA ALA A 144 0.83 8.00 -5.31
C ALA A 144 1.59 8.63 -4.11
N PHE A 145 1.66 9.96 -4.08
CA PHE A 145 2.18 10.70 -2.94
C PHE A 145 1.27 10.59 -1.73
N GLY A 146 -0.05 10.73 -1.91
CA GLY A 146 -1.04 10.72 -0.82
C GLY A 146 -1.12 9.42 -0.01
N THR A 147 -0.61 8.32 -0.54
CA THR A 147 -0.52 7.01 0.15
C THR A 147 0.92 6.57 0.43
N GLY A 148 1.89 7.50 0.35
CA GLY A 148 3.27 7.27 0.76
C GLY A 148 4.11 6.39 -0.18
N GLN A 149 3.63 6.07 -1.40
CA GLN A 149 4.45 5.40 -2.39
C GLN A 149 5.54 6.32 -2.94
N LEU A 150 5.22 7.60 -3.10
CA LEU A 150 6.19 8.61 -3.50
C LEU A 150 6.56 9.50 -2.32
N PRO A 151 7.81 9.99 -2.31
CA PRO A 151 8.91 9.74 -3.27
C PRO A 151 9.67 8.44 -3.00
N LYS A 152 9.51 7.81 -1.83
CA LYS A 152 10.40 6.76 -1.30
C LYS A 152 10.44 5.49 -2.14
N PHE A 153 9.31 5.09 -2.73
CA PHE A 153 9.14 3.84 -3.46
C PHE A 153 8.92 4.05 -4.96
N GLU A 154 9.45 5.14 -5.54
CA GLU A 154 9.29 5.43 -6.97
C GLU A 154 9.80 4.30 -7.86
N ASP A 155 10.87 3.61 -7.47
CA ASP A 155 11.44 2.50 -8.22
C ASP A 155 10.55 1.23 -8.19
N ASP A 156 9.62 1.12 -7.23
CA ASP A 156 8.73 -0.03 -7.08
C ASP A 156 7.41 0.12 -7.83
N VAL A 157 7.11 1.28 -8.39
CA VAL A 157 5.89 1.53 -9.16
C VAL A 157 6.16 1.67 -10.66
N PHE A 158 5.24 1.16 -11.49
CA PHE A 158 5.29 1.38 -12.94
C PHE A 158 4.72 2.75 -13.28
N LYS A 159 5.48 3.52 -14.07
CA LYS A 159 5.09 4.85 -14.57
C LYS A 159 4.81 4.82 -16.07
N THR A 160 3.75 5.47 -16.49
CA THR A 160 3.39 5.61 -17.90
C THR A 160 4.10 6.81 -18.50
N THR A 161 4.18 6.86 -19.84
CA THR A 161 4.83 7.96 -20.58
C THR A 161 4.09 9.30 -20.45
N ASP A 162 2.81 9.28 -20.05
CA ASP A 162 2.01 10.48 -19.78
C ASP A 162 2.03 10.90 -18.30
N GLY A 163 2.91 10.29 -17.49
CA GLY A 163 3.16 10.67 -16.09
C GLY A 163 2.19 10.09 -15.07
N ARG A 164 1.35 9.12 -15.44
CA ARG A 164 0.53 8.38 -14.49
C ARG A 164 1.27 7.17 -13.94
N TYR A 165 0.75 6.61 -12.85
CA TYR A 165 1.29 5.41 -12.20
C TYR A 165 0.26 4.29 -12.24
N LEU A 166 0.71 3.06 -12.49
CA LEU A 166 -0.09 1.87 -12.28
C LEU A 166 -0.12 1.55 -10.78
N ILE A 167 -1.29 1.25 -10.24
CA ILE A 167 -1.45 1.01 -8.81
C ILE A 167 -0.74 -0.29 -8.37
N PRO A 168 0.10 -0.27 -7.32
CA PRO A 168 0.64 -1.48 -6.69
C PRO A 168 -0.37 -2.11 -5.72
N THR A 169 -1.43 -1.38 -5.40
CA THR A 169 -2.52 -1.72 -4.48
C THR A 169 -3.72 -0.81 -4.75
N ALA A 170 -4.94 -1.31 -4.60
CA ALA A 170 -6.13 -0.46 -4.73
C ALA A 170 -6.23 0.60 -3.62
N GLU A 171 -5.52 0.45 -2.52
CA GLU A 171 -5.34 1.47 -1.48
C GLU A 171 -5.01 2.84 -2.09
N MET A 172 -4.08 2.88 -3.06
CA MET A 172 -3.68 4.11 -3.73
C MET A 172 -4.86 4.86 -4.37
N SER A 173 -5.82 4.14 -4.92
CA SER A 173 -7.02 4.75 -5.50
C SER A 173 -8.08 5.04 -4.45
N LEU A 174 -8.39 4.07 -3.59
CA LEU A 174 -9.51 4.16 -2.64
C LEU A 174 -9.30 5.22 -1.57
N THR A 175 -8.10 5.31 -0.99
CA THR A 175 -7.78 6.30 0.04
C THR A 175 -7.85 7.73 -0.51
N ASN A 176 -7.44 7.92 -1.76
CA ASN A 176 -7.45 9.24 -2.39
C ASN A 176 -8.84 9.72 -2.87
N PHE A 177 -9.90 8.92 -2.74
CA PHE A 177 -11.27 9.41 -3.04
C PHE A 177 -11.70 10.53 -2.10
N VAL A 178 -11.11 10.63 -0.92
CA VAL A 178 -11.40 11.66 0.06
C VAL A 178 -10.27 12.69 0.22
N ALA A 179 -9.25 12.63 -0.64
CA ALA A 179 -8.11 13.53 -0.57
C ALA A 179 -8.54 14.99 -0.80
N GLY A 180 -8.24 15.87 0.16
CA GLY A 180 -8.62 17.28 0.12
C GLY A 180 -10.11 17.57 0.42
N GLU A 181 -10.89 16.56 0.79
CA GLU A 181 -12.30 16.71 1.16
C GLU A 181 -12.47 16.91 2.66
N ILE A 182 -13.49 17.68 3.05
CA ILE A 182 -13.98 17.76 4.43
C ILE A 182 -15.17 16.82 4.54
N ILE A 183 -15.00 15.74 5.28
CA ILE A 183 -16.02 14.68 5.41
C ILE A 183 -16.86 14.95 6.66
N ASP A 184 -18.20 14.84 6.53
CA ASP A 184 -19.08 14.86 7.69
C ASP A 184 -18.79 13.67 8.59
N ALA A 185 -18.55 13.92 9.89
CA ALA A 185 -18.30 12.86 10.88
C ALA A 185 -19.43 11.81 10.94
N ALA A 186 -20.67 12.20 10.63
CA ALA A 186 -21.81 11.29 10.57
C ALA A 186 -21.72 10.26 9.41
N ALA A 187 -20.89 10.53 8.40
CA ALA A 187 -20.66 9.61 7.28
C ALA A 187 -19.58 8.56 7.58
N LEU A 188 -18.86 8.70 8.68
CA LEU A 188 -17.77 7.80 9.06
C LEU A 188 -18.26 6.65 9.98
N PRO A 189 -17.69 5.44 9.87
CA PRO A 189 -16.61 5.07 8.96
C PRO A 189 -17.09 4.80 7.52
N ILE A 190 -16.27 5.14 6.52
CA ILE A 190 -16.47 4.77 5.13
C ILE A 190 -15.63 3.52 4.85
N ARG A 191 -16.28 2.39 4.58
CA ARG A 191 -15.61 1.12 4.30
C ARG A 191 -15.76 0.76 2.82
N MET A 192 -14.63 0.57 2.15
CA MET A 192 -14.56 0.27 0.71
C MET A 192 -13.78 -1.02 0.49
N THR A 193 -14.18 -1.80 -0.53
CA THR A 193 -13.43 -2.95 -1.00
C THR A 193 -13.34 -2.95 -2.51
N ALA A 194 -12.22 -3.38 -3.06
CA ALA A 194 -12.02 -3.51 -4.50
C ALA A 194 -11.18 -4.75 -4.84
N LEU A 195 -11.57 -5.46 -5.88
CA LEU A 195 -10.77 -6.51 -6.50
C LEU A 195 -10.12 -5.94 -7.74
N THR A 196 -8.80 -5.77 -7.71
CA THR A 196 -8.07 -5.12 -8.81
C THR A 196 -6.81 -5.86 -9.20
N PRO A 197 -6.41 -5.80 -10.49
CA PRO A 197 -5.01 -5.98 -10.85
C PRO A 197 -4.14 -4.97 -10.10
N CYS A 198 -2.98 -5.43 -9.65
CA CYS A 198 -1.96 -4.64 -8.99
C CYS A 198 -0.62 -4.87 -9.68
N PHE A 199 0.24 -3.83 -9.69
CA PHE A 199 1.47 -3.83 -10.47
C PHE A 199 2.65 -3.37 -9.61
N ARG A 200 3.71 -4.21 -9.49
CA ARG A 200 4.93 -3.90 -8.73
C ARG A 200 6.15 -4.17 -9.56
N SER A 201 7.08 -3.21 -9.64
CA SER A 201 8.33 -3.38 -10.40
C SER A 201 9.31 -4.31 -9.67
N GLU A 202 9.13 -4.52 -8.36
CA GLU A 202 9.93 -5.43 -7.55
C GLU A 202 11.44 -5.12 -7.61
N ALA A 203 11.81 -3.84 -7.67
CA ALA A 203 13.17 -3.36 -7.90
C ALA A 203 14.17 -3.88 -6.85
N GLY A 204 13.76 -3.97 -5.57
CA GLY A 204 14.59 -4.43 -4.47
C GLY A 204 14.65 -5.95 -4.25
N SER A 205 13.99 -6.77 -5.09
CA SER A 205 13.77 -8.19 -4.81
C SER A 205 14.58 -9.16 -5.69
N ALA A 206 15.74 -8.72 -6.22
CA ALA A 206 16.58 -9.55 -7.07
C ALA A 206 16.94 -10.88 -6.39
N GLY A 207 16.67 -12.00 -7.09
CA GLY A 207 17.00 -13.36 -6.62
C GLY A 207 16.04 -13.99 -5.60
N ARG A 208 15.06 -13.24 -5.06
CA ARG A 208 14.06 -13.78 -4.10
C ARG A 208 12.81 -14.26 -4.82
N ASP A 209 12.29 -15.44 -4.44
CA ASP A 209 11.03 -16.01 -4.95
C ASP A 209 10.86 -15.88 -6.48
N THR A 210 11.90 -16.28 -7.23
CA THR A 210 11.94 -16.13 -8.70
C THR A 210 11.07 -17.15 -9.44
N ARG A 211 10.54 -18.16 -8.73
CA ARG A 211 9.69 -19.22 -9.26
C ARG A 211 8.30 -19.13 -8.66
N GLY A 212 7.30 -19.58 -9.44
CA GLY A 212 5.93 -19.70 -8.99
C GLY A 212 5.16 -18.38 -8.97
N LEU A 213 4.18 -18.27 -8.06
CA LEU A 213 3.18 -17.20 -8.00
C LEU A 213 3.32 -16.29 -6.76
N ILE A 214 4.39 -16.46 -5.97
CA ILE A 214 4.54 -15.74 -4.68
C ILE A 214 4.91 -14.27 -4.92
N ARG A 215 5.77 -13.99 -5.92
CA ARG A 215 6.24 -12.64 -6.20
C ARG A 215 6.15 -12.34 -7.69
N GLN A 216 5.22 -11.45 -8.04
CA GLN A 216 4.85 -11.16 -9.42
C GLN A 216 4.82 -9.66 -9.68
N HIS A 217 5.14 -9.25 -10.94
CA HIS A 217 4.98 -7.88 -11.41
C HIS A 217 3.51 -7.48 -11.61
N GLN A 218 2.64 -8.48 -11.83
CA GLN A 218 1.20 -8.29 -11.97
C GLN A 218 0.47 -9.41 -11.22
N PHE A 219 -0.45 -9.04 -10.34
CA PHE A 219 -1.29 -9.97 -9.58
C PHE A 219 -2.65 -9.33 -9.28
N GLU A 220 -3.59 -10.08 -8.74
CA GLU A 220 -4.88 -9.54 -8.28
C GLU A 220 -4.89 -9.48 -6.75
N LYS A 221 -5.49 -8.40 -6.21
CA LYS A 221 -5.66 -8.18 -4.78
C LYS A 221 -7.08 -7.72 -4.49
N CYS A 222 -7.71 -8.35 -3.49
CA CYS A 222 -8.95 -7.88 -2.89
C CYS A 222 -8.57 -6.97 -1.71
N GLU A 223 -8.75 -5.69 -1.89
CA GLU A 223 -8.34 -4.64 -0.95
C GLU A 223 -9.47 -4.24 -0.03
N LEU A 224 -9.15 -3.91 1.21
CA LEU A 224 -10.04 -3.29 2.18
C LEU A 224 -9.45 -1.95 2.60
N VAL A 225 -10.25 -0.89 2.52
CA VAL A 225 -9.89 0.44 3.02
C VAL A 225 -11.02 0.98 3.87
N THR A 226 -10.67 1.54 5.02
CA THR A 226 -11.61 2.23 5.91
C THR A 226 -11.12 3.64 6.20
N ILE A 227 -11.97 4.62 5.93
CA ILE A 227 -11.77 6.01 6.36
C ILE A 227 -12.61 6.21 7.61
N CYS A 228 -11.96 6.59 8.71
CA CYS A 228 -12.61 6.71 10.01
C CYS A 228 -12.04 7.87 10.83
N THR A 229 -12.66 8.16 11.98
CA THR A 229 -12.06 9.11 12.94
C THR A 229 -10.91 8.45 13.71
N PRO A 230 -9.98 9.24 14.30
CA PRO A 230 -8.92 8.68 15.14
C PRO A 230 -9.44 7.80 16.28
N GLU A 231 -10.61 8.12 16.86
CA GLU A 231 -11.24 7.36 17.94
C GLU A 231 -11.78 6.02 17.48
N GLN A 232 -12.07 5.87 16.20
CA GLN A 232 -12.56 4.63 15.57
C GLN A 232 -11.41 3.74 15.07
N ALA A 233 -10.21 4.29 14.86
CA ALA A 233 -9.12 3.65 14.14
C ALA A 233 -8.77 2.26 14.68
N GLU A 234 -8.62 2.09 15.99
CA GLU A 234 -8.29 0.80 16.59
C GLU A 234 -9.40 -0.26 16.34
N ALA A 235 -10.65 0.14 16.46
CA ALA A 235 -11.79 -0.77 16.22
C ALA A 235 -11.93 -1.14 14.74
N GLU A 236 -11.70 -0.19 13.84
CA GLU A 236 -11.74 -0.42 12.39
C GLU A 236 -10.56 -1.25 11.92
N HIS A 237 -9.36 -1.03 12.46
CA HIS A 237 -8.19 -1.87 12.21
C HIS A 237 -8.45 -3.33 12.63
N ALA A 238 -8.99 -3.54 13.84
CA ALA A 238 -9.37 -4.87 14.30
C ALA A 238 -10.47 -5.50 13.42
N HIS A 239 -11.43 -4.72 12.94
CA HIS A 239 -12.48 -5.18 12.02
C HIS A 239 -11.90 -5.61 10.66
N MET A 240 -10.99 -4.84 10.07
CA MET A 240 -10.31 -5.19 8.83
C MET A 240 -9.50 -6.47 8.99
N LEU A 241 -8.73 -6.58 10.08
CA LEU A 241 -7.94 -7.77 10.39
C LEU A 241 -8.83 -9.02 10.50
N ALA A 242 -9.92 -8.94 11.28
CA ALA A 242 -10.87 -10.04 11.41
C ALA A 242 -11.54 -10.40 10.07
N SER A 243 -11.79 -9.41 9.21
CA SER A 243 -12.35 -9.62 7.87
C SER A 243 -11.38 -10.37 6.95
N ALA A 244 -10.09 -10.06 7.01
CA ALA A 244 -9.05 -10.79 6.26
C ALA A 244 -8.87 -12.22 6.79
N GLU A 245 -8.81 -12.40 8.11
CA GLU A 245 -8.74 -13.72 8.76
C GLU A 245 -9.93 -14.62 8.38
N ALA A 246 -11.13 -14.05 8.31
CA ALA A 246 -12.34 -14.80 7.96
C ALA A 246 -12.26 -15.45 6.58
N ILE A 247 -11.57 -14.85 5.62
CA ILE A 247 -11.32 -15.47 4.30
C ILE A 247 -10.47 -16.72 4.43
N LEU A 248 -9.36 -16.65 5.18
CA LEU A 248 -8.46 -17.78 5.37
C LEU A 248 -9.15 -18.92 6.12
N GLN A 249 -9.94 -18.58 7.15
CA GLN A 249 -10.74 -19.55 7.91
C GLN A 249 -11.79 -20.24 7.05
N ALA A 250 -12.51 -19.47 6.22
CA ALA A 250 -13.51 -20.02 5.31
C ALA A 250 -12.91 -20.94 4.23
N LEU A 251 -11.68 -20.69 3.83
CA LEU A 251 -10.91 -21.55 2.92
C LEU A 251 -10.24 -22.73 3.63
N GLY A 252 -10.28 -22.79 4.97
CA GLY A 252 -9.65 -23.83 5.76
C GLY A 252 -8.11 -23.81 5.72
N LEU A 253 -7.52 -22.63 5.51
CA LEU A 253 -6.07 -22.44 5.40
C LEU A 253 -5.46 -22.13 6.77
N PRO A 254 -4.57 -22.99 7.31
CA PRO A 254 -3.84 -22.67 8.54
C PRO A 254 -2.97 -21.43 8.34
N TYR A 255 -3.05 -20.50 9.29
CA TYR A 255 -2.31 -19.25 9.24
C TYR A 255 -1.82 -18.82 10.62
N ARG A 256 -0.88 -17.88 10.65
CA ARG A 256 -0.48 -17.14 11.83
C ARG A 256 -0.60 -15.64 11.60
N ARG A 257 -0.79 -14.89 12.68
CA ARG A 257 -0.82 -13.43 12.68
C ARG A 257 0.42 -12.90 13.35
N MET A 258 1.15 -12.06 12.62
CA MET A 258 2.36 -11.41 13.09
C MET A 258 2.06 -9.94 13.36
N LEU A 259 2.41 -9.44 14.53
CA LEU A 259 2.53 -8.01 14.80
C LEU A 259 3.92 -7.59 14.36
N LEU A 260 3.99 -6.70 13.38
CA LEU A 260 5.25 -6.23 12.85
C LEU A 260 5.95 -5.29 13.85
N CYS A 261 7.27 -5.37 13.91
CA CYS A 261 8.10 -4.44 14.67
C CYS A 261 8.29 -3.13 13.90
N ALA A 262 8.76 -2.10 14.59
CA ALA A 262 8.91 -0.75 14.04
C ALA A 262 9.79 -0.69 12.78
N GLY A 263 10.83 -1.55 12.66
CA GLY A 263 11.72 -1.56 11.52
C GLY A 263 11.21 -2.33 10.29
N ASP A 264 10.15 -3.14 10.45
CA ASP A 264 9.56 -3.95 9.37
C ASP A 264 8.20 -3.41 8.90
N MET A 265 7.59 -2.49 9.64
CA MET A 265 6.33 -1.86 9.24
C MET A 265 6.48 -0.98 8.00
N GLY A 266 5.38 -0.85 7.24
CA GLY A 266 5.25 0.13 6.18
C GLY A 266 5.50 1.56 6.68
N PHE A 267 6.11 2.39 5.83
CA PHE A 267 6.56 3.74 6.15
C PHE A 267 5.48 4.66 6.77
N SER A 268 4.24 4.54 6.28
CA SER A 268 3.12 5.37 6.73
C SER A 268 2.32 4.74 7.87
N ALA A 269 2.59 3.46 8.19
CA ALA A 269 1.81 2.72 9.15
C ALA A 269 2.15 3.11 10.61
N ARG A 270 1.13 3.15 11.45
CA ARG A 270 1.25 3.28 12.88
C ARG A 270 1.32 1.91 13.57
N LYS A 271 0.63 0.92 13.01
CA LYS A 271 0.61 -0.48 13.48
C LYS A 271 0.22 -1.39 12.33
N THR A 272 0.91 -2.52 12.20
CA THR A 272 0.67 -3.48 11.12
C THR A 272 0.58 -4.91 11.66
N PHE A 273 -0.40 -5.65 11.16
CA PHE A 273 -0.46 -7.10 11.29
C PHE A 273 -0.34 -7.75 9.92
N ASP A 274 0.55 -8.73 9.81
CA ASP A 274 0.61 -9.62 8.66
C ASP A 274 -0.08 -10.95 8.97
N LEU A 275 -0.79 -11.47 7.97
CA LEU A 275 -1.33 -12.82 7.96
C LEU A 275 -0.46 -13.68 7.06
N GLU A 276 0.11 -14.73 7.64
CA GLU A 276 0.96 -15.66 6.92
C GLU A 276 0.30 -17.04 6.86
N VAL A 277 0.13 -17.59 5.66
CA VAL A 277 -0.43 -18.93 5.46
C VAL A 277 0.66 -19.98 5.41
N TRP A 278 0.34 -21.19 5.88
CA TRP A 278 1.25 -22.32 5.82
C TRP A 278 1.36 -22.86 4.39
N LEU A 279 2.56 -22.93 3.86
CA LEU A 279 2.88 -23.56 2.57
C LEU A 279 3.59 -24.89 2.79
N PRO A 280 2.90 -26.03 2.61
CA PRO A 280 3.48 -27.36 2.88
C PRO A 280 4.73 -27.66 2.06
N GLY A 281 4.75 -27.27 0.78
CA GLY A 281 5.89 -27.53 -0.12
C GLY A 281 7.16 -26.77 0.28
N GLN A 282 7.03 -25.63 0.98
CA GLN A 282 8.14 -24.86 1.51
C GLN A 282 8.43 -25.15 2.98
N ASN A 283 7.52 -25.86 3.66
CA ASN A 283 7.56 -26.06 5.11
C ASN A 283 7.70 -24.73 5.88
N ALA A 284 6.97 -23.70 5.44
CA ALA A 284 7.07 -22.35 5.96
C ALA A 284 5.73 -21.61 5.91
N TYR A 285 5.58 -20.63 6.79
CA TYR A 285 4.54 -19.61 6.70
C TYR A 285 4.98 -18.51 5.73
N ARG A 286 4.05 -18.02 4.91
CA ARG A 286 4.29 -16.94 3.94
C ARG A 286 3.17 -15.92 4.01
N GLU A 287 3.53 -14.66 3.95
CA GLU A 287 2.60 -13.53 3.95
C GLU A 287 1.60 -13.63 2.80
N ILE A 288 0.33 -13.38 3.10
CA ILE A 288 -0.78 -13.32 2.15
C ILE A 288 -1.60 -12.04 2.28
N SER A 289 -1.57 -11.39 3.44
CA SER A 289 -2.25 -10.13 3.70
C SER A 289 -1.46 -9.30 4.70
N SER A 290 -1.48 -7.99 4.53
CA SER A 290 -0.97 -7.01 5.49
C SER A 290 -2.08 -6.02 5.81
N VAL A 291 -2.31 -5.73 7.09
CA VAL A 291 -3.37 -4.86 7.59
C VAL A 291 -2.76 -3.79 8.46
N SER A 292 -2.82 -2.54 8.00
CA SER A 292 -2.17 -1.39 8.64
C SER A 292 -3.17 -0.31 9.08
N ASP A 293 -2.80 0.40 10.13
CA ASP A 293 -3.44 1.61 10.66
C ASP A 293 -2.44 2.77 10.57
#